data_d434ade7f17dc1dd5913f3fa5c86e25d
#
_entry.id   d434ade7f17dc1dd5913f3fa5c86e25d
#
_cell.length_a   1.000
_cell.length_b   1.000
_cell.length_c   1.000
_cell.angle_alpha   90.00
_cell.angle_beta   90.00
_cell.angle_gamma   90.00
#
_symmetry.space_group_name_H-M   'P 1'
#
loop_
_entity.id
_entity.type
_entity.pdbx_description
1 polymer ?
#
loop_
_entity_poly.entity_id
_entity_poly.type
_entity_poly.pdbx_seq_one_letter_code
_entity_poly.pdbx_strand_id
1 'polypeptide(L)'
;MFLTSLKIIFMPDINQNLHEVAITAIVVKDGKYLITRRARTKKRFPGYWTVPGGKLEVSDYINLEKDTEFYWYNVLEKVLKREVKEEVGIEINNIEYVTSLATVHKDGNPSLVISCLTDYVSGDIKLQEGETDESAWVTLEEAKNYNLLDGIYDELVMAENKRKGLKSEWKRFEK
;
A
#
# COMPACT_ATOMS: atom_id res chain seq x y z
N MET A 1 31.24 31.80 16.25
CA MET A 1 30.90 30.71 17.17
C MET A 1 29.39 30.47 17.02
N PHE A 2 28.99 29.66 16.07
CA PHE A 2 27.58 29.36 15.78
C PHE A 2 27.15 28.15 16.60
N LEU A 3 26.30 28.38 17.60
CA LEU A 3 25.63 27.33 18.36
C LEU A 3 24.51 26.76 17.47
N THR A 4 24.76 25.62 16.84
CA THR A 4 23.73 24.82 16.23
C THR A 4 22.82 24.24 17.32
N SER A 5 21.63 24.80 17.45
CA SER A 5 20.58 24.27 18.32
C SER A 5 20.20 22.87 17.86
N LEU A 6 20.63 21.85 18.59
CA LEU A 6 20.08 20.50 18.47
C LEU A 6 18.60 20.58 18.84
N LYS A 7 17.71 20.50 17.86
CA LYS A 7 16.30 20.20 18.11
C LYS A 7 16.23 18.76 18.61
N ILE A 8 16.12 18.61 19.94
CA ILE A 8 15.72 17.33 20.54
C ILE A 8 14.29 17.08 20.03
N ILE A 9 14.16 16.20 19.03
CA ILE A 9 12.85 15.67 18.62
C ILE A 9 12.42 14.77 19.78
N PHE A 10 11.45 15.23 20.56
CA PHE A 10 10.81 14.40 21.57
C PHE A 10 10.05 13.29 20.84
N MET A 11 10.67 12.12 20.71
CA MET A 11 9.96 10.93 20.25
C MET A 11 9.09 10.45 21.40
N PRO A 12 7.78 10.29 21.21
CA PRO A 12 6.94 9.64 22.21
C PRO A 12 7.51 8.25 22.49
N ASP A 13 7.22 7.71 23.66
CA ASP A 13 7.66 6.36 24.09
C ASP A 13 6.92 5.32 23.23
N ILE A 14 7.40 5.17 22.00
CA ILE A 14 6.87 4.25 20.99
C ILE A 14 7.39 2.87 21.38
N ASN A 15 6.49 1.90 21.57
CA ASN A 15 6.90 0.51 21.63
C ASN A 15 7.58 0.15 20.30
N GLN A 16 8.90 0.18 20.29
CA GLN A 16 9.73 0.05 19.08
C GLN A 16 9.52 -1.25 18.32
N ASN A 17 8.83 -2.22 18.92
CA ASN A 17 8.57 -3.53 18.33
C ASN A 17 7.17 -3.64 17.69
N LEU A 18 6.29 -2.66 17.88
CA LEU A 18 4.92 -2.70 17.35
C LEU A 18 4.78 -1.77 16.15
N HIS A 19 4.34 -2.33 15.04
CA HIS A 19 4.01 -1.61 13.81
C HIS A 19 2.61 -1.97 13.34
N GLU A 20 1.86 -1.01 12.83
CA GLU A 20 0.75 -1.33 11.93
C GLU A 20 1.35 -1.94 10.66
N VAL A 21 0.91 -3.14 10.29
CA VAL A 21 1.31 -3.78 9.02
C VAL A 21 0.21 -3.52 8.00
N ALA A 22 0.56 -2.88 6.89
CA ALA A 22 -0.34 -2.67 5.77
C ALA A 22 0.21 -3.35 4.52
N ILE A 23 -0.69 -3.78 3.64
CA ILE A 23 -0.33 -4.36 2.34
C ILE A 23 -1.14 -3.69 1.24
N THR A 24 -0.49 -3.36 0.13
CA THR A 24 -1.10 -2.65 -1.00
C THR A 24 -0.93 -3.42 -2.31
N ALA A 25 -1.89 -3.28 -3.22
CA ALA A 25 -1.93 -3.94 -4.52
C ALA A 25 -1.71 -2.96 -5.66
N ILE A 26 -0.59 -3.07 -6.36
CA ILE A 26 -0.39 -2.46 -7.67
C ILE A 26 -1.02 -3.40 -8.69
N VAL A 27 -2.32 -3.20 -8.95
CA VAL A 27 -3.09 -4.06 -9.84
C VAL A 27 -2.87 -3.68 -11.29
N VAL A 28 -2.51 -4.67 -12.12
CA VAL A 28 -2.27 -4.47 -13.54
C VAL A 28 -3.38 -5.11 -14.38
N LYS A 29 -3.88 -4.36 -15.36
CA LYS A 29 -4.81 -4.80 -16.39
C LYS A 29 -4.46 -4.12 -17.72
N ASP A 30 -4.24 -4.88 -18.77
CA ASP A 30 -3.98 -4.36 -20.13
C ASP A 30 -2.89 -3.28 -20.19
N GLY A 31 -1.81 -3.44 -19.38
CA GLY A 31 -0.70 -2.50 -19.29
C GLY A 31 -0.99 -1.21 -18.52
N LYS A 32 -2.15 -1.11 -17.87
CA LYS A 32 -2.52 0.00 -16.99
C LYS A 32 -2.55 -0.44 -15.52
N TYR A 33 -2.40 0.52 -14.63
CA TYR A 33 -2.41 0.38 -13.18
C TYR A 33 -3.69 0.95 -12.61
N LEU A 34 -4.29 0.25 -11.65
CA LEU A 34 -5.43 0.76 -10.90
C LEU A 34 -4.92 1.71 -9.82
N ILE A 35 -5.41 2.93 -9.86
CA ILE A 35 -5.27 3.89 -8.77
C ILE A 35 -6.64 4.26 -8.22
N THR A 36 -6.70 4.57 -6.93
CA THR A 36 -7.91 4.93 -6.19
C THR A 36 -7.71 6.21 -5.42
N ARG A 37 -8.76 7.04 -5.32
CA ARG A 37 -8.70 8.25 -4.50
C ARG A 37 -9.29 7.97 -3.12
N ARG A 38 -8.50 8.21 -2.09
CA ARG A 38 -8.92 8.09 -0.69
C ARG A 38 -10.06 9.07 -0.41
N ALA A 39 -11.13 8.57 0.22
CA ALA A 39 -12.27 9.39 0.57
C ALA A 39 -11.85 10.61 1.41
N ARG A 40 -12.49 11.75 1.18
CA ARG A 40 -12.17 13.01 1.89
C ARG A 40 -12.47 12.94 3.39
N THR A 41 -13.25 11.96 3.83
CA THR A 41 -13.56 11.67 5.23
C THR A 41 -12.45 10.92 5.98
N LYS A 42 -11.45 10.39 5.27
CA LYS A 42 -10.35 9.65 5.89
C LYS A 42 -9.46 10.55 6.73
N LYS A 43 -9.02 10.08 7.90
CA LYS A 43 -8.13 10.82 8.81
C LYS A 43 -6.72 11.02 8.23
N ARG A 44 -6.20 9.99 7.53
CA ARG A 44 -4.86 10.01 6.94
C ARG A 44 -4.97 10.20 5.43
N PHE A 45 -4.30 11.20 4.90
CA PHE A 45 -4.17 11.49 3.46
C PHE A 45 -5.52 11.59 2.70
N PRO A 46 -6.51 12.40 3.19
CA PRO A 46 -7.79 12.55 2.51
C PRO A 46 -7.62 13.16 1.11
N GLY A 47 -8.30 12.58 0.11
CA GLY A 47 -8.31 13.08 -1.27
C GLY A 47 -7.04 12.82 -2.09
N TYR A 48 -6.02 12.16 -1.53
CA TYR A 48 -4.86 11.70 -2.29
C TYR A 48 -5.19 10.43 -3.08
N TRP A 49 -4.55 10.29 -4.23
CA TRP A 49 -4.59 9.08 -5.02
C TRP A 49 -3.52 8.09 -4.56
N THR A 50 -3.86 6.82 -4.53
CA THR A 50 -3.01 5.72 -4.09
C THR A 50 -3.38 4.44 -4.83
N VAL A 51 -2.85 3.31 -4.43
CA VAL A 51 -3.28 1.98 -4.86
C VAL A 51 -4.16 1.35 -3.77
N PRO A 52 -5.09 0.41 -4.10
CA PRO A 52 -5.94 -0.24 -3.11
C PRO A 52 -5.13 -1.12 -2.15
N GLY A 53 -5.64 -1.32 -0.95
CA GLY A 53 -5.04 -2.16 0.07
C GLY A 53 -5.50 -1.80 1.48
N GLY A 54 -5.04 -2.56 2.45
CA GLY A 54 -5.49 -2.39 3.82
C GLY A 54 -4.49 -2.86 4.85
N LYS A 55 -4.95 -2.98 6.09
CA LYS A 55 -4.14 -3.39 7.22
C LYS A 55 -4.37 -4.86 7.56
N LEU A 56 -3.30 -5.48 8.02
CA LEU A 56 -3.40 -6.76 8.69
C LEU A 56 -3.99 -6.56 10.09
N GLU A 57 -5.08 -7.24 10.37
CA GLU A 57 -5.71 -7.31 11.69
C GLU A 57 -5.66 -8.72 12.25
N VAL A 58 -5.65 -8.85 13.56
CA VAL A 58 -5.68 -10.17 14.22
C VAL A 58 -6.95 -10.95 13.84
N SER A 59 -8.05 -10.23 13.61
CA SER A 59 -9.33 -10.78 13.15
C SER A 59 -9.25 -11.51 11.80
N ASP A 60 -8.28 -11.16 10.96
CA ASP A 60 -8.09 -11.78 9.63
C ASP A 60 -7.71 -13.26 9.70
N TYR A 61 -7.15 -13.72 10.83
CA TYR A 61 -6.65 -15.09 10.93
C TYR A 61 -6.97 -15.82 12.23
N ILE A 62 -7.22 -15.11 13.34
CA ILE A 62 -7.33 -15.76 14.68
C ILE A 62 -8.44 -16.83 14.77
N ASN A 63 -9.52 -16.67 13.99
CA ASN A 63 -10.65 -17.57 13.95
C ASN A 63 -10.56 -18.61 12.82
N LEU A 64 -9.50 -18.60 12.02
CA LEU A 64 -9.27 -19.59 10.98
C LEU A 64 -8.60 -20.84 11.57
N GLU A 65 -8.80 -21.99 10.92
CA GLU A 65 -8.00 -23.17 11.19
C GLU A 65 -6.54 -22.90 10.90
N LYS A 66 -5.65 -23.33 11.78
CA LYS A 66 -4.21 -23.18 11.58
C LYS A 66 -3.71 -24.15 10.51
N ASP A 67 -2.77 -23.70 9.71
CA ASP A 67 -2.12 -24.54 8.68
C ASP A 67 -1.09 -25.50 9.29
N THR A 68 -0.57 -25.17 10.51
CA THR A 68 0.31 -26.02 11.32
C THR A 68 -0.11 -25.97 12.79
N GLU A 69 0.63 -26.62 13.67
CA GLU A 69 0.35 -26.57 15.11
C GLU A 69 0.27 -25.14 15.67
N PHE A 70 1.10 -24.22 15.16
CA PHE A 70 1.23 -22.86 15.72
C PHE A 70 0.89 -21.75 14.75
N TYR A 71 0.90 -21.96 13.41
CA TYR A 71 0.96 -20.89 12.42
C TYR A 71 -0.17 -20.91 11.39
N TRP A 72 -0.51 -19.73 10.90
CA TRP A 72 -1.29 -19.47 9.70
C TRP A 72 -0.34 -18.97 8.61
N TYR A 73 -0.44 -19.53 7.40
CA TYR A 73 0.36 -19.14 6.24
C TYR A 73 -0.44 -18.30 5.25
N ASN A 74 0.28 -17.59 4.39
CA ASN A 74 -0.27 -16.74 3.34
C ASN A 74 -1.27 -15.71 3.87
N VAL A 75 -1.01 -15.18 5.05
CA VAL A 75 -1.93 -14.24 5.72
C VAL A 75 -1.99 -12.92 4.96
N LEU A 76 -0.84 -12.38 4.54
CA LEU A 76 -0.79 -11.12 3.80
C LEU A 76 -1.49 -11.22 2.44
N GLU A 77 -1.33 -12.33 1.72
CA GLU A 77 -2.00 -12.57 0.45
C GLU A 77 -3.52 -12.68 0.60
N LYS A 78 -3.99 -13.34 1.66
CA LYS A 78 -5.42 -13.44 1.99
C LYS A 78 -5.99 -12.06 2.32
N VAL A 79 -5.30 -11.28 3.15
CA VAL A 79 -5.69 -9.90 3.50
C VAL A 79 -5.75 -9.03 2.27
N LEU A 80 -4.72 -9.05 1.41
CA LEU A 80 -4.69 -8.21 0.22
C LEU A 80 -5.85 -8.52 -0.74
N LYS A 81 -6.16 -9.80 -0.95
CA LYS A 81 -7.32 -10.20 -1.79
C LYS A 81 -8.64 -9.72 -1.19
N ARG A 82 -8.82 -9.83 0.13
CA ARG A 82 -10.01 -9.34 0.83
C ARG A 82 -10.15 -7.83 0.70
N GLU A 83 -9.09 -7.08 1.02
CA GLU A 83 -9.09 -5.62 0.97
C GLU A 83 -9.39 -5.09 -0.44
N VAL A 84 -8.74 -5.64 -1.47
CA VAL A 84 -9.00 -5.26 -2.87
C VAL A 84 -10.45 -5.58 -3.26
N LYS A 85 -10.98 -6.72 -2.80
CA LYS A 85 -12.38 -7.08 -3.06
C LYS A 85 -13.36 -6.14 -2.37
N GLU A 86 -13.09 -5.76 -1.13
CA GLU A 86 -13.93 -4.87 -0.33
C GLU A 86 -13.84 -3.43 -0.85
N GLU A 87 -12.62 -2.90 -1.06
CA GLU A 87 -12.42 -1.50 -1.46
C GLU A 87 -12.88 -1.19 -2.90
N VAL A 88 -12.61 -2.10 -3.84
CA VAL A 88 -12.80 -1.84 -5.28
C VAL A 88 -13.58 -2.91 -6.05
N GLY A 89 -14.01 -4.01 -5.42
CA GLY A 89 -14.91 -5.00 -6.00
C GLY A 89 -14.29 -6.03 -6.96
N ILE A 90 -12.99 -5.99 -7.20
CA ILE A 90 -12.31 -6.86 -8.16
C ILE A 90 -11.58 -8.04 -7.50
N GLU A 91 -11.28 -9.05 -8.30
CA GLU A 91 -10.43 -10.18 -7.92
C GLU A 91 -9.02 -10.00 -8.48
N ILE A 92 -8.01 -10.40 -7.70
CA ILE A 92 -6.59 -10.33 -8.08
C ILE A 92 -5.89 -11.67 -7.87
N ASN A 93 -4.79 -11.86 -8.59
CA ASN A 93 -3.92 -13.04 -8.46
C ASN A 93 -2.44 -12.66 -8.69
N ASN A 94 -1.54 -13.66 -8.64
CA ASN A 94 -0.10 -13.49 -8.89
C ASN A 94 0.51 -12.37 -8.04
N ILE A 95 0.35 -12.49 -6.70
CA ILE A 95 0.84 -11.49 -5.75
C ILE A 95 2.35 -11.61 -5.64
N GLU A 96 3.07 -10.58 -6.06
CA GLU A 96 4.53 -10.53 -6.04
C GLU A 96 5.02 -9.29 -5.27
N TYR A 97 5.91 -9.50 -4.31
CA TYR A 97 6.55 -8.40 -3.57
C TYR A 97 7.27 -7.43 -4.52
N VAL A 98 7.05 -6.14 -4.34
CA VAL A 98 7.74 -5.06 -5.07
C VAL A 98 8.70 -4.34 -4.14
N THR A 99 8.21 -3.78 -3.06
CA THR A 99 9.00 -3.03 -2.08
C THR A 99 8.30 -2.97 -0.72
N SER A 100 9.01 -2.45 0.27
CA SER A 100 8.40 -2.06 1.54
C SER A 100 8.91 -0.70 1.98
N LEU A 101 8.07 0.04 2.69
CA LEU A 101 8.39 1.33 3.26
C LEU A 101 7.87 1.43 4.69
N ALA A 102 8.55 2.21 5.50
CA ALA A 102 8.15 2.45 6.88
C ALA A 102 7.93 3.95 7.11
N THR A 103 6.98 4.27 7.96
CA THR A 103 6.69 5.64 8.37
C THR A 103 6.29 5.68 9.83
N VAL A 104 6.50 6.83 10.46
CA VAL A 104 5.88 7.17 11.74
C VAL A 104 4.87 8.27 11.46
N HIS A 105 3.60 7.98 11.67
CA HIS A 105 2.52 8.94 11.43
C HIS A 105 2.54 10.08 12.45
N LYS A 106 1.83 11.17 12.15
CA LYS A 106 1.71 12.34 13.06
C LYS A 106 1.13 11.98 14.43
N ASP A 107 0.33 10.91 14.50
CA ASP A 107 -0.24 10.38 15.73
C ASP A 107 0.74 9.49 16.53
N GLY A 108 1.99 9.34 16.04
CA GLY A 108 3.05 8.56 16.68
C GLY A 108 3.04 7.07 16.35
N ASN A 109 2.05 6.57 15.59
CA ASN A 109 1.98 5.16 15.26
C ASN A 109 2.95 4.81 14.12
N PRO A 110 3.87 3.85 14.29
CA PRO A 110 4.71 3.37 13.21
C PRO A 110 3.93 2.40 12.32
N SER A 111 4.16 2.46 11.02
CA SER A 111 3.59 1.55 10.04
C SER A 111 4.67 0.98 9.13
N LEU A 112 4.54 -0.30 8.81
CA LEU A 112 5.26 -0.97 7.73
C LEU A 112 4.24 -1.24 6.60
N VAL A 113 4.51 -0.71 5.43
CA VAL A 113 3.69 -0.95 4.22
C VAL A 113 4.46 -1.89 3.30
N ILE A 114 3.78 -2.92 2.81
CA ILE A 114 4.30 -3.92 1.87
C ILE A 114 3.55 -3.74 0.56
N SER A 115 4.25 -3.30 -0.49
CA SER A 115 3.66 -3.09 -1.81
C SER A 115 3.88 -4.28 -2.70
N CYS A 116 2.79 -4.79 -3.28
CA CYS A 116 2.79 -5.98 -4.13
C CYS A 116 2.25 -5.65 -5.52
N LEU A 117 2.89 -6.21 -6.54
CA LEU A 117 2.37 -6.29 -7.89
C LEU A 117 1.37 -7.43 -7.97
N THR A 118 0.23 -7.20 -8.65
CA THR A 118 -0.83 -8.21 -8.81
C THR A 118 -1.48 -8.09 -10.18
N ASP A 119 -2.02 -9.21 -10.68
CA ASP A 119 -2.81 -9.23 -11.90
C ASP A 119 -4.29 -9.08 -11.58
N TYR A 120 -5.00 -8.26 -12.37
CA TYR A 120 -6.45 -8.26 -12.39
C TYR A 120 -6.97 -9.58 -12.95
N VAL A 121 -7.95 -10.18 -12.29
CA VAL A 121 -8.58 -11.44 -12.72
C VAL A 121 -9.98 -11.18 -13.25
N SER A 122 -10.85 -10.58 -12.46
CA SER A 122 -12.26 -10.38 -12.79
C SER A 122 -12.92 -9.33 -11.90
N GLY A 123 -14.17 -9.02 -12.23
CA GLY A 123 -15.02 -8.11 -11.45
C GLY A 123 -15.10 -6.71 -12.05
N ASP A 124 -16.16 -6.00 -11.69
CA ASP A 124 -16.36 -4.59 -12.03
C ASP A 124 -15.96 -3.73 -10.85
N ILE A 125 -15.44 -2.54 -11.13
CA ILE A 125 -15.10 -1.59 -10.07
C ILE A 125 -16.36 -1.17 -9.32
N LYS A 126 -16.36 -1.46 -8.02
CA LYS A 126 -17.39 -1.06 -7.05
C LYS A 126 -16.67 -0.49 -5.84
N LEU A 127 -16.68 0.82 -5.71
CA LEU A 127 -15.96 1.51 -4.66
C LEU A 127 -16.69 1.37 -3.32
N GLN A 128 -15.95 1.08 -2.27
CA GLN A 128 -16.46 1.04 -0.91
C GLN A 128 -16.69 2.47 -0.40
N GLU A 129 -17.94 2.77 -0.02
CA GLU A 129 -18.31 4.08 0.54
C GLU A 129 -17.51 4.38 1.81
N GLY A 130 -16.98 5.60 1.91
CA GLY A 130 -16.18 6.05 3.05
C GLY A 130 -14.71 5.65 3.01
N GLU A 131 -14.31 4.70 2.16
CA GLU A 131 -12.91 4.31 1.95
C GLU A 131 -12.33 5.00 0.72
N THR A 132 -12.99 4.88 -0.42
CA THR A 132 -12.53 5.30 -1.73
C THR A 132 -13.67 5.98 -2.48
N ASP A 133 -13.44 7.14 -3.09
CA ASP A 133 -14.47 7.91 -3.78
C ASP A 133 -14.28 8.02 -5.31
N GLU A 134 -13.12 7.70 -5.82
CA GLU A 134 -12.84 7.61 -7.27
C GLU A 134 -11.82 6.51 -7.57
N SER A 135 -11.82 6.02 -8.81
CA SER A 135 -10.79 5.10 -9.34
C SER A 135 -10.47 5.41 -10.80
N ALA A 136 -9.26 5.04 -11.22
CA ALA A 136 -8.83 5.16 -12.61
C ALA A 136 -7.85 4.04 -12.97
N TRP A 137 -7.92 3.57 -14.22
CA TRP A 137 -6.89 2.75 -14.84
C TRP A 137 -5.96 3.66 -15.63
N VAL A 138 -4.71 3.73 -15.23
CA VAL A 138 -3.73 4.68 -15.77
C VAL A 138 -2.47 3.99 -16.25
N THR A 139 -1.86 4.52 -17.30
CA THR A 139 -0.45 4.25 -17.65
C THR A 139 0.47 5.01 -16.69
N LEU A 140 1.77 4.70 -16.68
CA LEU A 140 2.75 5.47 -15.90
C LEU A 140 2.76 6.96 -16.29
N GLU A 141 2.57 7.27 -17.57
CA GLU A 141 2.56 8.67 -18.02
C GLU A 141 1.31 9.41 -17.55
N GLU A 142 0.14 8.77 -17.66
CA GLU A 142 -1.13 9.32 -17.17
C GLU A 142 -1.12 9.52 -15.65
N ALA A 143 -0.47 8.60 -14.88
CA ALA A 143 -0.37 8.67 -13.43
C ALA A 143 0.25 9.97 -12.91
N LYS A 144 1.16 10.60 -13.67
CA LYS A 144 1.78 11.89 -13.32
C LYS A 144 0.79 13.05 -13.20
N ASN A 145 -0.38 12.92 -13.81
CA ASN A 145 -1.42 13.96 -13.77
C ASN A 145 -2.31 13.88 -12.53
N TYR A 146 -2.10 12.87 -11.66
CA TYR A 146 -2.87 12.67 -10.45
C TYR A 146 -2.11 13.14 -9.22
N ASN A 147 -2.83 13.65 -8.23
CA ASN A 147 -2.25 14.00 -6.92
C ASN A 147 -1.98 12.72 -6.11
N LEU A 148 -0.97 11.96 -6.55
CA LEU A 148 -0.58 10.72 -5.91
C LEU A 148 0.00 10.98 -4.51
N LEU A 149 -0.27 10.05 -3.59
CA LEU A 149 0.45 10.01 -2.32
C LEU A 149 1.94 9.81 -2.59
N ASP A 150 2.77 10.47 -1.79
CA ASP A 150 4.23 10.41 -1.90
C ASP A 150 4.74 8.96 -1.95
N GLY A 151 5.61 8.66 -2.91
CA GLY A 151 6.16 7.33 -3.17
C GLY A 151 5.33 6.45 -4.12
N ILE A 152 4.02 6.68 -4.29
CA ILE A 152 3.18 5.80 -5.14
C ILE A 152 3.66 5.77 -6.60
N TYR A 153 4.07 6.91 -7.16
CA TYR A 153 4.59 6.91 -8.52
C TYR A 153 5.85 6.04 -8.67
N ASP A 154 6.77 6.14 -7.71
CA ASP A 154 8.00 5.34 -7.70
C ASP A 154 7.67 3.84 -7.58
N GLU A 155 6.68 3.48 -6.77
CA GLU A 155 6.21 2.10 -6.63
C GLU A 155 5.61 1.56 -7.94
N LEU A 156 4.83 2.37 -8.69
CA LEU A 156 4.34 2.01 -10.02
C LEU A 156 5.49 1.79 -11.01
N VAL A 157 6.53 2.63 -10.98
CA VAL A 157 7.74 2.47 -11.81
C VAL A 157 8.48 1.20 -11.43
N MET A 158 8.64 0.89 -10.14
CA MET A 158 9.27 -0.34 -9.67
C MET A 158 8.48 -1.58 -10.13
N ALA A 159 7.14 -1.53 -10.04
CA ALA A 159 6.28 -2.61 -10.52
C ALA A 159 6.42 -2.83 -12.05
N GLU A 160 6.49 -1.75 -12.84
CA GLU A 160 6.71 -1.84 -14.28
C GLU A 160 8.09 -2.43 -14.62
N ASN A 161 9.14 -2.03 -13.89
CA ASN A 161 10.48 -2.61 -14.06
C ASN A 161 10.46 -4.11 -13.75
N LYS A 162 9.80 -4.52 -12.66
CA LYS A 162 9.65 -5.93 -12.30
C LYS A 162 8.94 -6.72 -13.38
N ARG A 163 7.86 -6.20 -13.95
CA ARG A 163 7.14 -6.84 -15.09
C ARG A 163 8.02 -7.03 -16.33
N LYS A 164 8.96 -6.11 -16.55
CA LYS A 164 9.93 -6.19 -17.65
C LYS A 164 11.15 -7.05 -17.34
N GLY A 165 11.23 -7.68 -16.17
CA GLY A 165 12.40 -8.43 -15.73
C GLY A 165 13.61 -7.55 -15.43
N LEU A 166 13.40 -6.26 -15.21
CA LEU A 166 14.46 -5.31 -14.87
C LEU A 166 14.65 -5.23 -13.35
N LYS A 167 15.84 -4.75 -12.93
CA LYS A 167 16.09 -4.49 -11.52
C LYS A 167 15.13 -3.45 -10.98
N SER A 168 14.46 -3.80 -9.88
CA SER A 168 13.44 -2.96 -9.24
C SER A 168 13.81 -2.70 -7.80
N GLU A 169 14.51 -1.59 -7.58
CA GLU A 169 14.89 -1.10 -6.24
C GLU A 169 14.62 0.40 -6.16
N TRP A 170 14.07 0.84 -5.03
CA TRP A 170 13.97 2.26 -4.76
C TRP A 170 15.36 2.87 -4.58
N LYS A 171 15.61 3.99 -5.23
CA LYS A 171 16.86 4.74 -5.10
C LYS A 171 16.54 6.18 -4.74
N ARG A 172 17.27 6.70 -3.75
CA ARG A 172 17.22 8.13 -3.46
C ARG A 172 17.84 8.88 -4.63
N PHE A 173 17.08 9.83 -5.21
CA PHE A 173 17.68 10.78 -6.13
C PHE A 173 18.62 11.68 -5.34
N GLU A 174 19.90 11.70 -5.70
CA GLU A 174 20.82 12.72 -5.21
C GLU A 174 20.34 14.09 -5.71
N LYS A 175 20.14 15.02 -4.77
CA LYS A 175 19.71 16.40 -5.08
C LYS A 175 20.90 17.21 -5.56
#